data_64555765f637ce9451904cd3b26db298
#
_entry.id   64555765f637ce9451904cd3b26db298
#
_cell.length_a   1.000
_cell.length_b   1.000
_cell.length_c   1.000
_cell.angle_alpha   90.00
_cell.angle_beta   90.00
_cell.angle_gamma   90.00
#
_symmetry.space_group_name_H-M   'P 1'
#
loop_
_entity.id
_entity.type
_entity.pdbx_description
1 polymer ?
#
loop_
_entity_poly.entity_id
_entity_poly.type
_entity_poly.pdbx_seq_one_letter_code
_entity_poly.pdbx_strand_id
1 'polypeptide(L)'
;MTRRWILLWLIMLSQPVLAELDYGLKPRLIADNTWLLEGSTDNFAKDNGGNIVNVGFIVTEPGVVVIDTGPSKRYGEALRQAIASVTDKPVIQVLLTHHHPDHALGNQAFKEVTIGALAGTAELLHEQGDSMAENLYRRVGDWMRGTEVVLPGEVLQAGVKTFGSHDLQLLHLRGHTGADLAIFDRKTGVLFAGDLVFYQRALTTPNSPGLALWLADIATLQGLPWTLIVPGHGPIAADAKPFEQMRDYLTWLDQLLRDGAAQGRDMPELIRSPIPERFAAINLSRYELIRSVTHLYPQYEREQMQRLHP
;
A
#
# COMPACT_ATOMS: atom_id res chain seq x y z
N MET A 1 47.74 -60.68 -22.60
CA MET A 1 47.74 -59.35 -21.97
C MET A 1 46.51 -58.62 -22.44
N THR A 2 45.42 -58.65 -21.69
CA THR A 2 44.13 -58.04 -22.03
C THR A 2 43.95 -56.70 -21.24
N ARG A 3 44.01 -55.60 -21.95
CA ARG A 3 43.79 -54.23 -21.39
C ARG A 3 42.30 -54.02 -21.17
N ARG A 4 41.85 -53.95 -19.92
CA ARG A 4 40.50 -53.52 -19.56
C ARG A 4 40.43 -52.00 -19.56
N TRP A 5 39.61 -51.40 -20.46
CA TRP A 5 39.26 -49.98 -20.46
C TRP A 5 38.11 -49.79 -19.45
N ILE A 6 38.35 -49.00 -18.38
CA ILE A 6 37.32 -48.54 -17.46
C ILE A 6 36.76 -47.24 -18.03
N LEU A 7 35.53 -47.29 -18.54
CA LEU A 7 34.77 -46.10 -18.87
C LEU A 7 34.21 -45.48 -17.56
N LEU A 8 34.79 -44.34 -17.15
CA LEU A 8 34.19 -43.49 -16.11
C LEU A 8 33.03 -42.72 -16.72
N TRP A 9 31.81 -43.05 -16.34
CA TRP A 9 30.64 -42.21 -16.61
C TRP A 9 30.62 -41.02 -15.63
N LEU A 10 30.90 -39.79 -16.11
CA LEU A 10 30.65 -38.55 -15.39
C LEU A 10 29.14 -38.33 -15.39
N ILE A 11 28.45 -38.61 -14.30
CA ILE A 11 27.06 -38.20 -14.07
C ILE A 11 27.11 -36.70 -13.75
N MET A 12 26.83 -35.84 -14.76
CA MET A 12 26.51 -34.43 -14.52
C MET A 12 25.16 -34.36 -13.82
N LEU A 13 25.18 -34.19 -12.49
CA LEU A 13 24.00 -33.77 -11.73
C LEU A 13 23.67 -32.34 -12.15
N SER A 14 22.75 -32.19 -13.09
CA SER A 14 22.10 -30.92 -13.35
C SER A 14 21.28 -30.56 -12.11
N GLN A 15 21.79 -29.65 -11.29
CA GLN A 15 20.99 -29.06 -10.24
C GLN A 15 19.85 -28.28 -10.91
N PRO A 16 18.59 -28.45 -10.48
CA PRO A 16 17.52 -27.60 -10.97
C PRO A 16 17.88 -26.16 -10.61
N VAL A 17 18.11 -25.32 -11.61
CA VAL A 17 18.15 -23.87 -11.43
C VAL A 17 16.72 -23.48 -11.03
N LEU A 18 16.48 -23.30 -9.75
CA LEU A 18 15.25 -22.68 -9.28
C LEU A 18 15.22 -21.30 -9.95
N ALA A 19 14.20 -21.05 -10.76
CA ALA A 19 14.01 -19.74 -11.34
C ALA A 19 14.03 -18.70 -10.22
N GLU A 20 14.90 -17.72 -10.34
CA GLU A 20 14.99 -16.64 -9.37
C GLU A 20 13.68 -15.85 -9.40
N LEU A 21 13.10 -15.64 -8.21
CA LEU A 21 11.89 -14.84 -8.07
C LEU A 21 12.25 -13.38 -8.39
N ASP A 22 11.67 -12.83 -9.44
CA ASP A 22 11.89 -11.47 -9.90
C ASP A 22 10.54 -10.74 -10.05
N TYR A 23 10.44 -9.55 -9.49
CA TYR A 23 9.26 -8.70 -9.65
C TYR A 23 9.16 -8.07 -11.04
N GLY A 24 10.25 -8.01 -11.79
CA GLY A 24 10.29 -7.40 -13.13
C GLY A 24 9.81 -5.95 -13.14
N LEU A 25 10.13 -5.17 -12.12
CA LEU A 25 9.65 -3.82 -11.93
C LEU A 25 10.06 -2.91 -13.08
N LYS A 26 9.08 -2.23 -13.69
CA LYS A 26 9.30 -1.30 -14.80
C LYS A 26 8.79 0.08 -14.43
N PRO A 27 9.69 1.03 -14.14
CA PRO A 27 9.27 2.38 -13.80
C PRO A 27 8.63 3.08 -15.01
N ARG A 28 7.48 3.71 -14.79
CA ARG A 28 6.75 4.50 -15.77
C ARG A 28 6.81 5.97 -15.40
N LEU A 29 7.27 6.82 -16.31
CA LEU A 29 7.23 8.28 -16.13
C LEU A 29 5.76 8.75 -16.14
N ILE A 30 5.32 9.42 -15.09
CA ILE A 30 3.94 9.89 -14.92
C ILE A 30 3.83 11.43 -14.90
N ALA A 31 4.91 12.12 -14.54
CA ALA A 31 5.06 13.57 -14.61
C ALA A 31 6.55 13.93 -14.69
N ASP A 32 6.90 15.21 -14.79
CA ASP A 32 8.30 15.65 -14.83
C ASP A 32 9.10 15.05 -13.67
N ASN A 33 10.13 14.27 -13.99
CA ASN A 33 11.00 13.57 -13.03
C ASN A 33 10.29 12.69 -12.00
N THR A 34 9.01 12.33 -12.22
CA THR A 34 8.17 11.58 -11.31
C THR A 34 7.78 10.23 -11.93
N TRP A 35 8.11 9.15 -11.25
CA TRP A 35 8.00 7.79 -11.73
C TRP A 35 7.11 6.94 -10.84
N LEU A 36 6.47 5.95 -11.44
CA LEU A 36 5.57 5.00 -10.78
C LEU A 36 5.92 3.56 -11.12
N LEU A 37 5.87 2.71 -10.11
CA LEU A 37 5.79 1.25 -10.23
C LEU A 37 4.39 0.84 -9.81
N GLU A 38 3.58 0.43 -10.76
CA GLU A 38 2.16 0.13 -10.55
C GLU A 38 1.99 -1.30 -10.05
N GLY A 39 1.25 -1.46 -8.95
CA GLY A 39 0.90 -2.75 -8.38
C GLY A 39 -0.34 -3.38 -9.00
N SER A 40 -0.55 -4.68 -8.74
CA SER A 40 -1.78 -5.37 -9.11
C SER A 40 -2.96 -4.92 -8.26
N THR A 41 -4.16 -4.94 -8.81
CA THR A 41 -5.40 -4.74 -8.04
C THR A 41 -5.88 -5.98 -7.29
N ASP A 42 -5.15 -7.10 -7.40
CA ASP A 42 -5.45 -8.36 -6.74
C ASP A 42 -5.12 -8.36 -5.24
N ASN A 43 -5.41 -9.46 -4.57
CA ASN A 43 -4.95 -9.71 -3.21
C ASN A 43 -3.51 -10.21 -3.20
N PHE A 44 -2.88 -10.23 -2.01
CA PHE A 44 -1.61 -10.93 -1.81
C PHE A 44 -1.69 -12.37 -2.30
N ALA A 45 -0.82 -12.73 -3.21
CA ALA A 45 -0.74 -14.07 -3.80
C ALA A 45 0.71 -14.43 -4.12
N LYS A 46 0.99 -15.74 -4.24
CA LYS A 46 2.31 -16.22 -4.65
C LYS A 46 2.70 -15.73 -6.05
N ASP A 47 1.73 -15.61 -6.94
CA ASP A 47 1.96 -15.23 -8.33
C ASP A 47 2.37 -13.76 -8.49
N ASN A 48 1.91 -12.87 -7.59
CA ASN A 48 2.31 -11.47 -7.58
C ASN A 48 3.38 -11.13 -6.53
N GLY A 49 3.75 -12.07 -5.66
CA GLY A 49 4.74 -11.85 -4.60
C GLY A 49 4.37 -10.75 -3.59
N GLY A 50 3.11 -10.34 -3.57
CA GLY A 50 2.64 -9.21 -2.77
C GLY A 50 2.76 -7.84 -3.45
N ASN A 51 3.16 -7.79 -4.73
CA ASN A 51 3.21 -6.54 -5.51
C ASN A 51 1.81 -6.06 -5.89
N ILE A 52 1.14 -5.39 -4.95
CA ILE A 52 -0.23 -4.88 -5.09
C ILE A 52 -0.32 -3.36 -4.86
N VAL A 53 0.77 -2.74 -4.46
CA VAL A 53 0.87 -1.31 -4.09
C VAL A 53 1.46 -0.48 -5.22
N ASN A 54 1.05 0.76 -5.32
CA ASN A 54 1.68 1.77 -6.15
C ASN A 54 2.85 2.41 -5.40
N VAL A 55 4.07 2.17 -5.87
CA VAL A 55 5.28 2.76 -5.32
C VAL A 55 5.78 3.86 -6.26
N GLY A 56 6.06 5.05 -5.72
CA GLY A 56 6.53 6.19 -6.49
C GLY A 56 7.97 6.57 -6.19
N PHE A 57 8.62 7.27 -7.12
CA PHE A 57 9.84 8.00 -6.82
C PHE A 57 9.98 9.26 -7.67
N ILE A 58 10.64 10.26 -7.09
CA ILE A 58 10.90 11.57 -7.72
C ILE A 58 12.39 11.76 -7.81
N VAL A 59 12.89 12.04 -9.02
CA VAL A 59 14.30 12.36 -9.27
C VAL A 59 14.49 13.86 -9.11
N THR A 60 15.03 14.28 -7.98
CA THR A 60 15.26 15.68 -7.66
C THR A 60 16.72 16.11 -7.91
N GLU A 61 17.04 17.39 -7.74
CA GLU A 61 18.42 17.86 -7.93
C GLU A 61 19.40 17.20 -6.94
N PRO A 62 19.11 17.11 -5.62
CA PRO A 62 20.04 16.51 -4.65
C PRO A 62 20.04 14.97 -4.68
N GLY A 63 19.01 14.31 -5.22
CA GLY A 63 18.90 12.86 -5.22
C GLY A 63 17.47 12.38 -5.41
N VAL A 64 17.23 11.11 -5.19
CA VAL A 64 15.92 10.47 -5.38
C VAL A 64 15.15 10.40 -4.06
N VAL A 65 13.89 10.83 -4.10
CA VAL A 65 12.91 10.66 -3.02
C VAL A 65 11.98 9.51 -3.40
N VAL A 66 11.87 8.51 -2.55
CA VAL A 66 11.04 7.32 -2.74
C VAL A 66 9.79 7.43 -1.87
N ILE A 67 8.63 7.08 -2.41
CA ILE A 67 7.35 7.03 -1.70
C ILE A 67 6.93 5.57 -1.61
N ASP A 68 6.94 5.02 -0.40
CA ASP A 68 6.78 3.62 -0.03
C ASP A 68 7.88 2.68 -0.61
N THR A 69 8.00 1.48 -0.06
CA THR A 69 9.14 0.59 -0.36
C THR A 69 8.72 -0.81 -0.84
N GLY A 70 7.41 -1.11 -0.81
CA GLY A 70 6.89 -2.40 -1.24
C GLY A 70 6.87 -3.48 -0.15
N PRO A 71 6.42 -4.70 -0.52
CA PRO A 71 6.04 -5.76 0.41
C PRO A 71 7.20 -6.54 1.04
N SER A 72 8.43 -6.43 0.53
CA SER A 72 9.53 -7.29 0.97
C SER A 72 10.90 -6.69 0.71
N LYS A 73 11.93 -7.23 1.38
CA LYS A 73 13.33 -6.93 1.06
C LYS A 73 13.62 -7.10 -0.42
N ARG A 74 13.20 -8.21 -1.02
CA ARG A 74 13.37 -8.49 -2.45
C ARG A 74 12.73 -7.43 -3.34
N TYR A 75 11.54 -6.95 -2.96
CA TYR A 75 10.89 -5.85 -3.68
C TYR A 75 11.69 -4.57 -3.56
N GLY A 76 12.12 -4.21 -2.36
CA GLY A 76 12.96 -3.03 -2.14
C GLY A 76 14.27 -3.07 -2.91
N GLU A 77 14.92 -4.24 -3.01
CA GLU A 77 16.12 -4.46 -3.83
C GLU A 77 15.82 -4.28 -5.33
N ALA A 78 14.70 -4.84 -5.82
CA ALA A 78 14.23 -4.64 -7.20
C ALA A 78 13.86 -3.17 -7.49
N LEU A 79 13.26 -2.47 -6.51
CA LEU A 79 12.96 -1.04 -6.59
C LEU A 79 14.25 -0.21 -6.75
N ARG A 80 15.31 -0.51 -5.99
CA ARG A 80 16.62 0.15 -6.17
C ARG A 80 17.19 -0.07 -7.56
N GLN A 81 17.07 -1.27 -8.11
CA GLN A 81 17.50 -1.57 -9.50
C GLN A 81 16.64 -0.81 -10.51
N ALA A 82 15.34 -0.73 -10.30
CA ALA A 82 14.44 0.05 -11.14
C ALA A 82 14.79 1.55 -11.12
N ILE A 83 15.10 2.13 -9.96
CA ILE A 83 15.58 3.52 -9.83
C ILE A 83 16.91 3.70 -10.58
N ALA A 84 17.86 2.79 -10.39
CA ALA A 84 19.17 2.85 -11.06
C ALA A 84 19.08 2.72 -12.60
N SER A 85 18.02 2.12 -13.13
CA SER A 85 17.76 2.10 -14.57
C SER A 85 17.30 3.45 -15.13
N VAL A 86 16.89 4.37 -14.26
CA VAL A 86 16.39 5.72 -14.61
C VAL A 86 17.45 6.81 -14.37
N THR A 87 18.22 6.69 -13.29
CA THR A 87 19.15 7.74 -12.85
C THR A 87 20.30 7.18 -12.03
N ASP A 88 21.48 7.80 -12.15
CA ASP A 88 22.65 7.51 -11.31
C ASP A 88 22.64 8.27 -9.97
N LYS A 89 21.63 9.11 -9.72
CA LYS A 89 21.53 9.87 -8.47
C LYS A 89 21.24 8.94 -7.28
N PRO A 90 21.84 9.20 -6.10
CA PRO A 90 21.58 8.40 -4.92
C PRO A 90 20.14 8.57 -4.42
N VAL A 91 19.58 7.53 -3.83
CA VAL A 91 18.36 7.66 -3.00
C VAL A 91 18.76 8.37 -1.70
N ILE A 92 18.09 9.48 -1.41
CA ILE A 92 18.39 10.33 -0.24
C ILE A 92 17.30 10.33 0.82
N GLN A 93 16.07 9.95 0.44
CA GLN A 93 14.93 9.95 1.32
C GLN A 93 13.93 8.86 0.92
N VAL A 94 13.39 8.17 1.90
CA VAL A 94 12.15 7.38 1.80
C VAL A 94 11.06 8.08 2.60
N LEU A 95 9.87 8.21 2.06
CA LEU A 95 8.67 8.71 2.73
C LEU A 95 7.64 7.58 2.78
N LEU A 96 7.30 7.09 3.98
CA LEU A 96 6.28 6.08 4.14
C LEU A 96 4.90 6.72 4.29
N THR A 97 3.94 6.25 3.50
CA THR A 97 2.56 6.72 3.60
C THR A 97 1.90 6.20 4.88
N HIS A 98 2.07 4.93 5.21
CA HIS A 98 1.56 4.30 6.42
C HIS A 98 2.28 2.97 6.71
N HIS A 99 1.83 2.21 7.71
CA HIS A 99 2.55 1.06 8.26
C HIS A 99 2.23 -0.29 7.61
N HIS A 100 1.31 -0.38 6.66
CA HIS A 100 0.92 -1.68 6.09
C HIS A 100 2.08 -2.39 5.37
N PRO A 101 2.05 -3.74 5.33
CA PRO A 101 3.22 -4.52 4.94
C PRO A 101 3.65 -4.32 3.49
N ASP A 102 2.71 -4.09 2.58
CA ASP A 102 2.99 -3.82 1.17
C ASP A 102 3.58 -2.43 0.92
N HIS A 103 3.53 -1.52 1.88
CA HIS A 103 4.12 -0.19 1.82
C HIS A 103 5.49 -0.11 2.50
N ALA A 104 5.72 -0.88 3.58
CA ALA A 104 6.83 -0.64 4.49
C ALA A 104 7.87 -1.77 4.60
N LEU A 105 7.56 -3.02 4.21
CA LEU A 105 8.49 -4.13 4.45
C LEU A 105 9.70 -4.17 3.51
N GLY A 106 9.70 -3.35 2.45
CA GLY A 106 10.88 -3.11 1.62
C GLY A 106 11.91 -2.15 2.24
N ASN A 107 11.64 -1.53 3.39
CA ASN A 107 12.54 -0.60 4.10
C ASN A 107 13.94 -1.16 4.29
N GLN A 108 14.07 -2.47 4.48
CA GLN A 108 15.34 -3.14 4.69
C GLN A 108 16.34 -2.90 3.55
N ALA A 109 15.87 -2.73 2.33
CA ALA A 109 16.71 -2.40 1.18
C ALA A 109 17.21 -0.94 1.19
N PHE A 110 16.68 -0.10 2.09
CA PHE A 110 16.98 1.33 2.22
C PHE A 110 17.52 1.70 3.62
N LYS A 111 18.00 0.73 4.40
CA LYS A 111 18.42 0.95 5.79
C LYS A 111 19.52 1.98 5.98
N GLU A 112 20.31 2.28 4.93
CA GLU A 112 21.34 3.32 4.91
C GLU A 112 20.83 4.70 4.47
N VAL A 113 19.55 4.78 4.09
CA VAL A 113 18.87 6.01 3.65
C VAL A 113 18.00 6.51 4.80
N THR A 114 17.76 7.82 4.86
CA THR A 114 16.78 8.38 5.79
C THR A 114 15.37 7.90 5.43
N ILE A 115 14.75 7.13 6.32
CA ILE A 115 13.36 6.69 6.19
C ILE A 115 12.51 7.53 7.12
N GLY A 116 11.60 8.31 6.55
CA GLY A 116 10.68 9.19 7.29
C GLY A 116 9.26 8.63 7.29
N ALA A 117 8.59 8.76 8.44
CA ALA A 117 7.17 8.44 8.60
C ALA A 117 6.52 9.32 9.68
N LEU A 118 5.20 9.36 9.73
CA LEU A 118 4.50 9.94 10.87
C LEU A 118 4.80 9.14 12.15
N ALA A 119 4.77 9.79 13.32
CA ALA A 119 5.04 9.12 14.60
C ALA A 119 4.14 7.89 14.82
N GLY A 120 2.82 8.02 14.56
CA GLY A 120 1.89 6.90 14.69
C GLY A 120 2.16 5.77 13.68
N THR A 121 2.63 6.07 12.48
CA THR A 121 3.08 5.07 11.50
C THR A 121 4.27 4.28 12.03
N ALA A 122 5.25 4.96 12.63
CA ALA A 122 6.43 4.31 13.23
C ALA A 122 6.04 3.42 14.41
N GLU A 123 5.13 3.89 15.27
CA GLU A 123 4.61 3.15 16.42
C GLU A 123 3.86 1.89 15.98
N LEU A 124 2.91 2.02 15.04
CA LEU A 124 2.15 0.89 14.49
C LEU A 124 3.06 -0.14 13.79
N LEU A 125 4.06 0.31 13.05
CA LEU A 125 5.03 -0.59 12.42
C LEU A 125 5.88 -1.32 13.47
N HIS A 126 6.25 -0.66 14.57
CA HIS A 126 6.95 -1.29 15.69
C HIS A 126 6.09 -2.35 16.37
N GLU A 127 4.81 -2.06 16.61
CA GLU A 127 3.90 -2.98 17.31
C GLU A 127 3.46 -4.16 16.45
N GLN A 128 3.21 -3.95 15.15
CA GLN A 128 2.52 -4.90 14.29
C GLN A 128 3.40 -5.47 13.16
N GLY A 129 4.55 -4.86 12.90
CA GLY A 129 5.37 -5.17 11.72
C GLY A 129 5.76 -6.63 11.61
N ASP A 130 6.23 -7.26 12.69
CA ASP A 130 6.65 -8.67 12.70
C ASP A 130 5.46 -9.61 12.41
N SER A 131 4.30 -9.34 13.00
CA SER A 131 3.10 -10.15 12.76
C SER A 131 2.58 -9.99 11.32
N MET A 132 2.69 -8.80 10.75
CA MET A 132 2.35 -8.53 9.36
C MET A 132 3.32 -9.25 8.41
N ALA A 133 4.62 -9.21 8.67
CA ALA A 133 5.64 -9.89 7.88
C ALA A 133 5.40 -11.42 7.90
N GLU A 134 5.10 -12.01 9.07
CA GLU A 134 4.76 -13.43 9.19
C GLU A 134 3.47 -13.78 8.41
N ASN A 135 2.43 -12.96 8.53
CA ASN A 135 1.17 -13.15 7.81
C ASN A 135 1.37 -13.05 6.29
N LEU A 136 2.18 -12.11 5.83
CA LEU A 136 2.49 -11.96 4.41
C LEU A 136 3.34 -13.15 3.92
N TYR A 137 4.32 -13.63 4.70
CA TYR A 137 5.09 -14.84 4.37
C TYR A 137 4.16 -16.06 4.12
N ARG A 138 3.14 -16.24 4.95
CA ARG A 138 2.16 -17.33 4.77
C ARG A 138 1.39 -17.23 3.45
N ARG A 139 1.21 -16.03 2.91
CA ARG A 139 0.47 -15.77 1.67
C ARG A 139 1.35 -15.87 0.42
N VAL A 140 2.54 -15.26 0.44
CA VAL A 140 3.38 -15.11 -0.75
C VAL A 140 4.64 -16.01 -0.71
N GLY A 141 4.95 -16.64 0.45
CA GLY A 141 6.04 -17.61 0.58
C GLY A 141 7.42 -16.99 0.38
N ASP A 142 8.24 -17.63 -0.44
CA ASP A 142 9.66 -17.30 -0.64
C ASP A 142 9.96 -15.87 -1.14
N TRP A 143 8.96 -15.14 -1.60
CA TRP A 143 9.10 -13.71 -1.88
C TRP A 143 9.49 -12.90 -0.64
N MET A 144 9.11 -13.38 0.55
CA MET A 144 9.42 -12.75 1.84
C MET A 144 10.74 -13.22 2.44
N ARG A 145 11.45 -14.17 1.83
CA ARG A 145 12.66 -14.76 2.42
C ARG A 145 13.70 -13.71 2.77
N GLY A 146 14.10 -13.66 4.03
CA GLY A 146 15.09 -12.71 4.57
C GLY A 146 14.55 -11.29 4.77
N THR A 147 13.22 -11.10 4.68
CA THR A 147 12.59 -9.83 5.01
C THR A 147 12.51 -9.65 6.52
N GLU A 148 13.01 -8.53 7.01
CA GLU A 148 12.98 -8.09 8.41
C GLU A 148 12.34 -6.71 8.46
N VAL A 149 11.66 -6.40 9.56
CA VAL A 149 11.07 -5.09 9.79
C VAL A 149 12.16 -4.06 10.09
N VAL A 150 12.23 -2.99 9.31
CA VAL A 150 13.12 -1.86 9.55
C VAL A 150 12.27 -0.63 9.83
N LEU A 151 12.41 -0.07 11.02
CA LEU A 151 11.64 1.08 11.48
C LEU A 151 12.14 2.38 10.83
N PRO A 152 11.26 3.36 10.58
CA PRO A 152 11.67 4.70 10.15
C PRO A 152 12.46 5.40 11.26
N GLY A 153 13.51 6.13 10.86
CA GLY A 153 14.38 6.89 11.79
C GLY A 153 14.05 8.37 11.87
N GLU A 154 13.24 8.90 10.95
CA GLU A 154 12.81 10.30 10.93
C GLU A 154 11.32 10.43 11.20
N VAL A 155 10.93 11.26 12.17
CA VAL A 155 9.52 11.59 12.41
C VAL A 155 9.13 12.79 11.55
N LEU A 156 8.24 12.54 10.60
CA LEU A 156 7.69 13.57 9.71
C LEU A 156 6.56 14.35 10.39
N GLN A 157 6.47 15.62 10.02
CA GLN A 157 5.38 16.51 10.41
C GLN A 157 4.64 17.01 9.18
N ALA A 158 3.38 17.38 9.34
CA ALA A 158 2.65 18.10 8.30
C ALA A 158 3.36 19.41 7.94
N GLY A 159 3.41 19.74 6.66
CA GLY A 159 4.11 20.92 6.17
C GLY A 159 4.72 20.72 4.81
N VAL A 160 5.72 21.49 4.46
CA VAL A 160 6.44 21.39 3.18
C VAL A 160 7.86 20.90 3.43
N LYS A 161 8.27 19.85 2.70
CA LYS A 161 9.65 19.36 2.66
C LYS A 161 10.19 19.57 1.25
N THR A 162 11.24 20.38 1.12
CA THR A 162 11.80 20.77 -0.17
C THR A 162 12.98 19.90 -0.57
N PHE A 163 12.97 19.43 -1.81
CA PHE A 163 14.06 18.67 -2.43
C PHE A 163 14.41 19.31 -3.79
N GLY A 164 15.36 20.26 -3.78
CA GLY A 164 15.66 21.06 -4.97
C GLY A 164 14.44 21.89 -5.40
N SER A 165 13.97 21.69 -6.62
CA SER A 165 12.78 22.39 -7.16
C SER A 165 11.44 21.73 -6.81
N HIS A 166 11.45 20.59 -6.10
CA HIS A 166 10.25 19.90 -5.65
C HIS A 166 9.89 20.27 -4.22
N ASP A 167 8.76 20.96 -4.06
CA ASP A 167 8.14 21.27 -2.78
C ASP A 167 7.06 20.22 -2.49
N LEU A 168 7.40 19.24 -1.67
CA LEU A 168 6.48 18.16 -1.28
C LEU A 168 5.67 18.62 -0.06
N GLN A 169 4.38 18.86 -0.28
CA GLN A 169 3.44 19.10 0.83
C GLN A 169 3.06 17.78 1.48
N LEU A 170 3.42 17.63 2.73
CA LEU A 170 3.12 16.49 3.58
C LEU A 170 1.82 16.75 4.34
N LEU A 171 0.82 15.88 4.14
CA LEU A 171 -0.48 15.98 4.82
C LEU A 171 -0.59 14.83 5.81
N HIS A 172 -0.78 15.14 7.08
CA HIS A 172 -1.08 14.17 8.12
C HIS A 172 -2.60 13.95 8.18
N LEU A 173 -3.04 12.81 7.72
CA LEU A 173 -4.42 12.36 7.65
C LEU A 173 -4.59 11.09 8.48
N ARG A 174 -5.81 10.53 8.59
CA ARG A 174 -6.07 9.52 9.60
C ARG A 174 -7.10 8.47 9.21
N GLY A 175 -7.70 8.57 8.01
CA GLY A 175 -8.89 7.78 7.64
C GLY A 175 -8.65 6.30 7.47
N HIS A 176 -7.47 5.90 7.00
CA HIS A 176 -7.15 4.51 6.72
C HIS A 176 -6.54 3.77 7.92
N THR A 177 -5.54 4.37 8.59
CA THR A 177 -4.83 3.72 9.72
C THR A 177 -4.75 4.57 10.99
N GLY A 178 -5.27 5.78 10.97
CA GLY A 178 -5.09 6.75 12.07
C GLY A 178 -3.81 7.57 11.99
N ALA A 179 -2.86 7.18 11.14
CA ALA A 179 -1.59 7.88 10.90
C ALA A 179 -1.17 7.70 9.43
N ASP A 180 -1.82 8.44 8.55
CA ASP A 180 -1.69 8.33 7.10
C ASP A 180 -1.03 9.58 6.53
N LEU A 181 0.04 9.41 5.75
CA LEU A 181 0.74 10.48 5.06
C LEU A 181 0.31 10.50 3.60
N ALA A 182 -0.30 11.61 3.15
CA ALA A 182 -0.39 11.92 1.73
C ALA A 182 0.69 12.93 1.34
N ILE A 183 1.24 12.79 0.13
CA ILE A 183 2.33 13.62 -0.39
C ILE A 183 1.85 14.30 -1.67
N PHE A 184 1.76 15.62 -1.65
CA PHE A 184 1.42 16.41 -2.82
C PHE A 184 2.66 17.16 -3.33
N ASP A 185 3.12 16.80 -4.51
CA ASP A 185 4.21 17.53 -5.19
C ASP A 185 3.64 18.78 -5.87
N ARG A 186 3.94 19.93 -5.29
CA ARG A 186 3.47 21.23 -5.78
C ARG A 186 4.01 21.62 -7.16
N LYS A 187 5.15 21.05 -7.55
CA LYS A 187 5.79 21.31 -8.85
C LYS A 187 5.03 20.63 -9.98
N THR A 188 4.70 19.35 -9.80
CA THR A 188 4.11 18.53 -10.86
C THR A 188 2.58 18.41 -10.75
N GLY A 189 2.02 18.72 -9.58
CA GLY A 189 0.62 18.47 -9.29
C GLY A 189 0.29 16.99 -9.03
N VAL A 190 1.28 16.13 -8.84
CA VAL A 190 1.06 14.71 -8.51
C VAL A 190 0.73 14.58 -7.03
N LEU A 191 -0.38 13.91 -6.74
CA LEU A 191 -0.81 13.55 -5.39
C LEU A 191 -0.60 12.04 -5.17
N PHE A 192 0.36 11.67 -4.33
CA PHE A 192 0.51 10.33 -3.79
C PHE A 192 -0.40 10.23 -2.55
N ALA A 193 -1.52 9.56 -2.70
CA ALA A 193 -2.56 9.53 -1.67
C ALA A 193 -2.39 8.38 -0.67
N GLY A 194 -1.49 7.41 -0.94
CA GLY A 194 -1.44 6.16 -0.19
C GLY A 194 -2.80 5.48 -0.14
N ASP A 195 -3.06 4.73 0.89
CA ASP A 195 -4.31 3.97 1.07
C ASP A 195 -5.50 4.82 1.55
N LEU A 196 -5.32 6.13 1.61
CA LEU A 196 -6.47 7.03 1.70
C LEU A 196 -7.33 6.96 0.43
N VAL A 197 -6.74 6.56 -0.71
CA VAL A 197 -7.45 6.39 -1.98
C VAL A 197 -7.17 5.02 -2.58
N PHE A 198 -8.25 4.28 -2.84
CA PHE A 198 -8.30 3.05 -3.64
C PHE A 198 -9.09 3.33 -4.91
N TYR A 199 -8.66 2.79 -6.03
CA TYR A 199 -9.40 2.94 -7.28
C TYR A 199 -9.46 1.61 -8.06
N GLN A 200 -10.66 1.23 -8.53
CA GLN A 200 -10.95 -0.05 -9.19
C GLN A 200 -10.56 -1.30 -8.34
N ARG A 201 -10.31 -1.10 -7.07
CA ARG A 201 -10.11 -2.08 -6.02
C ARG A 201 -10.89 -1.63 -4.78
N ALA A 202 -11.53 -2.57 -4.07
CA ALA A 202 -12.24 -2.27 -2.84
C ALA A 202 -11.24 -1.90 -1.73
N LEU A 203 -11.63 -0.89 -0.94
CA LEU A 203 -10.81 -0.37 0.15
C LEU A 203 -10.68 -1.35 1.32
N THR A 204 -9.58 -1.27 2.04
CA THR A 204 -9.24 -2.08 3.21
C THR A 204 -9.49 -1.28 4.49
N THR A 205 -10.29 -1.80 5.43
CA THR A 205 -10.77 -1.05 6.59
C THR A 205 -10.25 -1.48 7.97
N PRO A 206 -9.55 -2.61 8.19
CA PRO A 206 -9.31 -3.14 9.54
C PRO A 206 -8.66 -2.17 10.53
N ASN A 207 -7.82 -1.25 10.07
CA ASN A 207 -7.14 -0.28 10.92
C ASN A 207 -7.80 1.12 10.88
N SER A 208 -8.92 1.28 10.15
CA SER A 208 -9.59 2.57 10.05
C SER A 208 -10.21 2.98 11.39
N PRO A 209 -9.95 4.19 11.90
CA PRO A 209 -10.59 4.70 13.11
C PRO A 209 -12.04 5.09 12.89
N GLY A 210 -12.53 5.14 11.64
CA GLY A 210 -13.93 5.39 11.32
C GLY A 210 -14.15 6.01 9.94
N LEU A 211 -15.27 5.60 9.31
CA LEU A 211 -15.59 5.98 7.93
C LEU A 211 -15.85 7.49 7.75
N ALA A 212 -16.43 8.15 8.77
CA ALA A 212 -16.68 9.59 8.73
C ALA A 212 -15.37 10.40 8.68
N LEU A 213 -14.34 9.95 9.42
CA LEU A 213 -13.02 10.56 9.39
C LEU A 213 -12.38 10.38 8.01
N TRP A 214 -12.49 9.18 7.44
CA TRP A 214 -11.96 8.90 6.11
C TRP A 214 -12.65 9.75 5.02
N LEU A 215 -13.96 9.94 5.11
CA LEU A 215 -14.69 10.84 4.20
C LEU A 215 -14.21 12.30 4.29
N ALA A 216 -13.88 12.78 5.50
CA ALA A 216 -13.31 14.12 5.68
C ALA A 216 -11.91 14.24 5.07
N ASP A 217 -11.09 13.20 5.17
CA ASP A 217 -9.77 13.15 4.55
C ASP A 217 -9.86 13.15 3.02
N ILE A 218 -10.79 12.38 2.45
CA ILE A 218 -11.07 12.40 1.00
C ILE A 218 -11.45 13.81 0.54
N ALA A 219 -12.29 14.51 1.27
CA ALA A 219 -12.67 15.90 0.94
C ALA A 219 -11.45 16.85 1.01
N THR A 220 -10.56 16.65 1.96
CA THR A 220 -9.31 17.42 2.08
C THR A 220 -8.41 17.20 0.88
N LEU A 221 -8.18 15.93 0.48
CA LEU A 221 -7.35 15.60 -0.67
C LEU A 221 -7.96 16.11 -1.98
N GLN A 222 -9.26 15.99 -2.13
CA GLN A 222 -10.00 16.49 -3.32
C GLN A 222 -9.88 18.00 -3.49
N GLY A 223 -9.72 18.76 -2.39
CA GLY A 223 -9.55 20.23 -2.41
C GLY A 223 -8.17 20.72 -2.83
N LEU A 224 -7.17 19.84 -3.01
CA LEU A 224 -5.84 20.21 -3.47
C LEU A 224 -5.83 20.50 -4.99
N PRO A 225 -4.89 21.33 -5.49
CA PRO A 225 -4.76 21.63 -6.92
C PRO A 225 -3.98 20.52 -7.66
N TRP A 226 -4.35 19.25 -7.46
CA TRP A 226 -3.73 18.12 -8.12
C TRP A 226 -4.09 18.06 -9.61
N THR A 227 -3.19 17.49 -10.40
CA THR A 227 -3.38 17.19 -11.82
C THR A 227 -3.39 15.68 -12.10
N LEU A 228 -2.81 14.89 -11.17
CA LEU A 228 -2.73 13.45 -11.25
C LEU A 228 -2.82 12.86 -9.84
N ILE A 229 -3.65 11.85 -9.67
CA ILE A 229 -3.80 11.10 -8.43
C ILE A 229 -3.11 9.75 -8.58
N VAL A 230 -2.23 9.42 -7.64
CA VAL A 230 -1.64 8.10 -7.44
C VAL A 230 -2.30 7.50 -6.20
N PRO A 231 -3.30 6.61 -6.34
CA PRO A 231 -3.86 5.88 -5.21
C PRO A 231 -2.84 4.89 -4.65
N GLY A 232 -3.00 4.43 -3.41
CA GLY A 232 -2.19 3.33 -2.89
C GLY A 232 -2.38 2.05 -3.70
N HIS A 233 -3.62 1.81 -4.14
CA HIS A 233 -3.97 0.65 -4.97
C HIS A 233 -4.87 1.03 -6.14
N GLY A 234 -4.55 0.45 -7.30
CA GLY A 234 -5.30 0.64 -8.54
C GLY A 234 -4.72 1.70 -9.47
N PRO A 235 -5.33 1.93 -10.64
CA PRO A 235 -4.76 2.80 -11.66
C PRO A 235 -4.73 4.27 -11.24
N ILE A 236 -3.73 5.00 -11.75
CA ILE A 236 -3.67 6.47 -11.61
C ILE A 236 -4.78 7.13 -12.40
N ALA A 237 -5.16 8.35 -11.99
CA ALA A 237 -6.22 9.10 -12.66
C ALA A 237 -5.92 10.61 -12.69
N ALA A 238 -6.25 11.23 -13.83
CA ALA A 238 -6.19 12.67 -14.01
C ALA A 238 -7.57 13.35 -13.83
N ASP A 239 -8.56 12.60 -13.35
CA ASP A 239 -9.91 13.06 -13.02
C ASP A 239 -10.31 12.67 -11.59
N ALA A 240 -11.45 13.15 -11.12
CA ALA A 240 -11.92 12.96 -9.76
C ALA A 240 -12.55 11.57 -9.47
N LYS A 241 -12.59 10.67 -10.44
CA LYS A 241 -13.25 9.35 -10.29
C LYS A 241 -12.75 8.52 -9.11
N PRO A 242 -11.43 8.50 -8.76
CA PRO A 242 -11.00 7.81 -7.55
C PRO A 242 -11.67 8.35 -6.28
N PHE A 243 -11.76 9.66 -6.12
CA PHE A 243 -12.43 10.28 -4.97
C PHE A 243 -13.94 10.04 -4.98
N GLU A 244 -14.57 10.08 -6.14
CA GLU A 244 -15.99 9.77 -6.30
C GLU A 244 -16.28 8.34 -5.89
N GLN A 245 -15.50 7.37 -6.39
CA GLN A 245 -15.63 5.96 -6.02
C GLN A 245 -15.44 5.76 -4.51
N MET A 246 -14.41 6.36 -3.92
CA MET A 246 -14.13 6.24 -2.49
C MET A 246 -15.27 6.81 -1.66
N ARG A 247 -15.73 8.02 -1.96
CA ARG A 247 -16.84 8.66 -1.24
C ARG A 247 -18.12 7.84 -1.32
N ASP A 248 -18.46 7.37 -2.52
CA ASP A 248 -19.68 6.59 -2.73
C ASP A 248 -19.62 5.24 -2.00
N TYR A 249 -18.45 4.58 -2.03
CA TYR A 249 -18.26 3.30 -1.34
C TYR A 249 -18.29 3.46 0.19
N LEU A 250 -17.57 4.43 0.74
CA LEU A 250 -17.55 4.73 2.18
C LEU A 250 -18.95 5.10 2.68
N THR A 251 -19.70 5.92 1.93
CA THR A 251 -21.07 6.32 2.27
C THR A 251 -22.01 5.11 2.26
N TRP A 252 -21.93 4.27 1.23
CA TRP A 252 -22.71 3.03 1.16
C TRP A 252 -22.39 2.08 2.30
N LEU A 253 -21.11 1.89 2.62
CA LEU A 253 -20.67 1.00 3.69
C LEU A 253 -21.16 1.52 5.06
N ASP A 254 -21.01 2.82 5.34
CA ASP A 254 -21.51 3.44 6.58
C ASP A 254 -23.02 3.25 6.74
N GLN A 255 -23.79 3.49 5.67
CA GLN A 255 -25.26 3.29 5.68
C GLN A 255 -25.62 1.82 5.92
N LEU A 256 -24.96 0.88 5.25
CA LEU A 256 -25.18 -0.56 5.44
C LEU A 256 -24.98 -0.98 6.90
N LEU A 257 -23.90 -0.50 7.53
CA LEU A 257 -23.57 -0.84 8.92
C LEU A 257 -24.54 -0.18 9.90
N ARG A 258 -24.92 1.10 9.70
CA ARG A 258 -25.91 1.80 10.53
C ARG A 258 -27.29 1.16 10.46
N ASP A 259 -27.77 0.89 9.25
CA ASP A 259 -29.09 0.27 9.08
C ASP A 259 -29.11 -1.15 9.64
N GLY A 260 -28.02 -1.90 9.48
CA GLY A 260 -27.86 -3.21 10.08
C GLY A 260 -28.00 -3.18 11.60
N ALA A 261 -27.27 -2.28 12.26
CA ALA A 261 -27.33 -2.12 13.72
C ALA A 261 -28.72 -1.65 14.20
N ALA A 262 -29.34 -0.70 13.47
CA ALA A 262 -30.67 -0.22 13.80
C ALA A 262 -31.75 -1.31 13.68
N GLN A 263 -31.58 -2.25 12.77
CA GLN A 263 -32.48 -3.38 12.52
C GLN A 263 -32.15 -4.63 13.36
N GLY A 264 -31.07 -4.61 14.14
CA GLY A 264 -30.61 -5.76 14.94
C GLY A 264 -30.09 -6.92 14.06
N ARG A 265 -29.61 -6.65 12.86
CA ARG A 265 -29.05 -7.68 11.96
C ARG A 265 -27.71 -8.17 12.49
N ASP A 266 -27.44 -9.47 12.31
CA ASP A 266 -26.14 -10.04 12.66
C ASP A 266 -25.07 -9.84 11.58
N MET A 267 -23.77 -10.02 11.91
CA MET A 267 -22.68 -9.92 10.96
C MET A 267 -22.85 -10.84 9.73
N PRO A 268 -23.23 -12.13 9.89
CA PRO A 268 -23.49 -13.03 8.74
C PRO A 268 -24.55 -12.51 7.78
N GLU A 269 -25.59 -11.82 8.26
CA GLU A 269 -26.60 -11.20 7.39
C GLU A 269 -26.03 -10.02 6.62
N LEU A 270 -25.20 -9.17 7.28
CA LEU A 270 -24.55 -8.04 6.63
C LEU A 270 -23.51 -8.50 5.58
N ILE A 271 -22.69 -9.50 5.91
CA ILE A 271 -21.72 -10.09 4.98
C ILE A 271 -22.39 -10.61 3.71
N ARG A 272 -23.62 -11.14 3.82
CA ARG A 272 -24.41 -11.64 2.66
C ARG A 272 -25.20 -10.56 1.95
N SER A 273 -25.21 -9.33 2.43
CA SER A 273 -25.93 -8.23 1.78
C SER A 273 -25.50 -8.09 0.30
N PRO A 274 -26.43 -7.75 -0.60
CA PRO A 274 -26.09 -7.48 -1.98
C PRO A 274 -25.16 -6.27 -2.06
N ILE A 275 -24.10 -6.40 -2.87
CA ILE A 275 -23.22 -5.28 -3.21
C ILE A 275 -23.86 -4.55 -4.39
N PRO A 276 -24.04 -3.23 -4.35
CA PRO A 276 -24.53 -2.46 -5.47
C PRO A 276 -23.74 -2.73 -6.75
N GLU A 277 -24.41 -2.77 -7.89
CA GLU A 277 -23.80 -3.12 -9.19
C GLU A 277 -22.56 -2.28 -9.50
N ARG A 278 -22.60 -0.98 -9.19
CA ARG A 278 -21.46 -0.07 -9.37
C ARG A 278 -20.20 -0.44 -8.59
N PHE A 279 -20.32 -1.26 -7.57
CA PHE A 279 -19.19 -1.76 -6.75
C PHE A 279 -18.92 -3.25 -6.98
N ALA A 280 -19.87 -4.00 -7.53
CA ALA A 280 -19.75 -5.44 -7.74
C ALA A 280 -18.61 -5.80 -8.71
N ALA A 281 -18.33 -4.91 -9.68
CA ALA A 281 -17.25 -5.07 -10.65
C ALA A 281 -15.87 -4.62 -10.13
N ILE A 282 -15.79 -3.98 -8.97
CA ILE A 282 -14.53 -3.56 -8.36
C ILE A 282 -13.82 -4.80 -7.78
N ASN A 283 -12.52 -4.93 -8.04
CA ASN A 283 -11.76 -6.05 -7.52
C ASN A 283 -11.88 -6.16 -5.98
N LEU A 284 -12.01 -7.37 -5.48
CA LEU A 284 -12.09 -7.74 -4.06
C LEU A 284 -13.33 -7.22 -3.32
N SER A 285 -14.37 -6.71 -3.98
CA SER A 285 -15.54 -6.11 -3.33
C SER A 285 -16.16 -7.00 -2.25
N ARG A 286 -16.40 -8.29 -2.53
CA ARG A 286 -16.94 -9.22 -1.52
C ARG A 286 -15.94 -9.52 -0.42
N TYR A 287 -14.67 -9.70 -0.77
CA TYR A 287 -13.62 -9.99 0.20
C TYR A 287 -13.46 -8.84 1.21
N GLU A 288 -13.39 -7.60 0.73
CA GLU A 288 -13.22 -6.44 1.60
C GLU A 288 -14.51 -6.07 2.34
N LEU A 289 -15.70 -6.36 1.80
CA LEU A 289 -16.95 -6.22 2.55
C LEU A 289 -16.97 -7.14 3.80
N ILE A 290 -16.53 -8.40 3.65
CA ILE A 290 -16.44 -9.33 4.77
C ILE A 290 -15.52 -8.77 5.86
N ARG A 291 -14.33 -8.28 5.48
CA ARG A 291 -13.37 -7.68 6.40
C ARG A 291 -13.94 -6.43 7.07
N SER A 292 -14.56 -5.55 6.30
CA SER A 292 -15.14 -4.31 6.78
C SER A 292 -16.25 -4.56 7.81
N VAL A 293 -17.17 -5.48 7.52
CA VAL A 293 -18.22 -5.86 8.48
C VAL A 293 -17.60 -6.44 9.76
N THR A 294 -16.64 -7.36 9.62
CA THR A 294 -16.02 -8.02 10.77
C THR A 294 -15.32 -7.01 11.71
N HIS A 295 -14.67 -6.00 11.17
CA HIS A 295 -13.88 -5.05 11.98
C HIS A 295 -14.68 -3.83 12.45
N LEU A 296 -15.58 -3.30 11.63
CA LEU A 296 -16.28 -2.06 11.93
C LEU A 296 -17.63 -2.28 12.62
N TYR A 297 -18.38 -3.33 12.24
CA TYR A 297 -19.75 -3.50 12.70
C TYR A 297 -19.93 -3.59 14.22
N PRO A 298 -19.02 -4.22 15.00
CA PRO A 298 -19.13 -4.22 16.47
C PRO A 298 -19.18 -2.83 17.11
N GLN A 299 -18.59 -1.83 16.47
CA GLN A 299 -18.68 -0.45 16.95
C GLN A 299 -20.08 0.11 16.70
N TYR A 300 -20.66 -0.11 15.53
CA TYR A 300 -22.02 0.36 15.18
C TYR A 300 -23.08 -0.27 16.08
N GLU A 301 -22.94 -1.56 16.41
CA GLU A 301 -23.81 -2.24 17.39
C GLU A 301 -23.71 -1.59 18.78
N ARG A 302 -22.49 -1.34 19.28
CA ARG A 302 -22.30 -0.67 20.58
C ARG A 302 -22.91 0.74 20.60
N GLU A 303 -22.70 1.53 19.56
CA GLU A 303 -23.28 2.88 19.45
C GLU A 303 -24.82 2.83 19.43
N GLN A 304 -25.41 1.87 18.73
CA GLN A 304 -26.85 1.69 18.70
C GLN A 304 -27.40 1.26 20.06
N MET A 305 -26.75 0.34 20.77
CA MET A 305 -27.15 -0.07 22.12
C MET A 305 -27.09 1.10 23.11
N GLN A 306 -26.07 1.95 23.05
CA GLN A 306 -25.95 3.15 23.89
C GLN A 306 -27.07 4.17 23.62
N ARG A 307 -27.56 4.28 22.36
CA ARG A 307 -28.71 5.14 22.03
C ARG A 307 -30.03 4.62 22.61
N LEU A 308 -30.16 3.30 22.71
CA LEU A 308 -31.38 2.67 23.25
C LEU A 308 -31.40 2.63 24.79
N HIS A 309 -30.21 2.72 25.41
CA HIS A 309 -30.02 2.70 26.86
C HIS A 309 -29.11 3.85 27.29
N PRO A 310 -29.59 5.14 27.20
CA PRO A 310 -28.78 6.33 27.46
C PRO A 310 -28.35 6.48 28.92
#